data_641b624e230c6534b6ba22e2cc17f348
#
_entry.id   641b624e230c6534b6ba22e2cc17f348
#
_cell.length_a   1.000
_cell.length_b   1.000
_cell.length_c   1.000
_cell.angle_alpha   90.00
_cell.angle_beta   90.00
_cell.angle_gamma   90.00
#
_symmetry.space_group_name_H-M   'P 1'
#
loop_
_entity.id
_entity.type
_entity.pdbx_description
1 polymer ?
#
loop_
_entity_poly.entity_id
_entity_poly.type
_entity_poly.pdbx_seq_one_letter_code
_entity_poly.pdbx_strand_id
1 'polypeptide(L)'
;MCGENGASRKTGIIQELPRESGRPGPRGSARKTRLRRELWIMETPSLYLPVVILLMQCSPSAPVTVLTLRSKVEVQEFSDAVLSCTFRTEKDQNPRIEWKKKGTDVSFVYYDGHFRGPFEGRAAIEGATVTLRKVTQKDAGEYRCEISAPLDLVTLGETNVTLKVLVPPQTPSCEIPSSAVTGSVVQLRCRDRQSIPPATYSWFKDSIPLNPRQPNATFIVNAYTGVLEFKAVAKEDTGRYRCLASNGVGKPKMCEGNSMTIEDVNVAVVVTVVVVCLLVVICGCGGFLLHRNGFFSPGHRGRSNVNYIPPPQEHQDFKHTQSFML
;
A
#
# COMPACT_ATOMS: atom_id res chain seq x y z
N MET A 1 -17.89 37.82 5.63
CA MET A 1 -16.55 38.30 5.93
C MET A 1 -15.63 37.49 5.06
N CYS A 2 -15.34 37.87 3.88
CA CYS A 2 -14.42 38.81 3.24
C CYS A 2 -12.96 38.60 3.64
N GLY A 3 -12.13 38.42 2.62
CA GLY A 3 -10.69 38.64 2.57
C GLY A 3 -10.00 37.52 1.79
N GLU A 4 -9.67 37.67 0.50
CA GLU A 4 -8.56 38.39 -0.18
C GLU A 4 -7.26 37.59 -0.06
N ASN A 5 -6.40 37.42 -1.03
CA ASN A 5 -6.11 37.90 -2.40
C ASN A 5 -4.77 37.25 -2.80
N GLY A 6 -4.52 37.11 -4.08
CA GLY A 6 -3.17 36.73 -4.52
C GLY A 6 -3.07 36.52 -6.04
N ALA A 7 -3.30 37.55 -6.81
CA ALA A 7 -3.07 37.56 -8.26
C ALA A 7 -1.62 37.93 -8.57
N SER A 8 -0.94 37.15 -9.39
CA SER A 8 0.35 37.51 -10.00
C SER A 8 0.15 37.82 -11.49
N ARG A 9 0.32 39.10 -11.82
CA ARG A 9 0.38 39.65 -13.19
C ARG A 9 1.69 39.25 -13.87
N LYS A 10 1.60 38.82 -15.12
CA LYS A 10 2.70 38.99 -16.10
C LYS A 10 2.24 39.84 -17.23
N THR A 11 2.91 40.98 -17.36
CA THR A 11 2.89 42.00 -18.36
C THR A 11 3.37 41.47 -19.72
N GLY A 12 2.57 41.64 -20.75
CA GLY A 12 2.98 41.48 -22.17
C GLY A 12 2.95 42.80 -22.87
N ILE A 13 4.05 43.15 -23.52
CA ILE A 13 4.40 44.37 -24.20
C ILE A 13 3.66 44.43 -25.52
N ILE A 14 2.96 45.56 -25.76
CA ILE A 14 2.37 45.96 -27.04
C ILE A 14 3.44 46.75 -27.79
N GLN A 15 3.80 46.34 -29.01
CA GLN A 15 4.57 47.16 -29.95
C GLN A 15 3.64 47.78 -30.96
N GLU A 16 3.64 49.08 -30.95
CA GLU A 16 2.99 49.95 -31.96
C GLU A 16 3.79 50.00 -33.27
N LEU A 17 3.07 50.01 -34.40
CA LEU A 17 3.55 50.30 -35.74
C LEU A 17 3.26 51.77 -36.10
N PRO A 18 4.17 52.46 -36.80
CA PRO A 18 3.97 53.88 -37.14
C PRO A 18 3.17 54.08 -38.43
N ARG A 19 2.33 55.08 -38.42
CA ARG A 19 1.68 55.73 -39.62
C ARG A 19 2.67 56.54 -40.42
N GLU A 20 2.65 56.33 -41.69
CA GLU A 20 3.16 57.38 -42.63
C GLU A 20 2.08 57.88 -43.60
N SER A 21 2.01 59.17 -43.68
CA SER A 21 1.17 60.00 -44.55
C SER A 21 1.92 60.39 -45.81
N GLY A 22 1.21 60.51 -46.93
CA GLY A 22 1.79 61.16 -48.18
C GLY A 22 0.80 61.26 -49.32
N ARG A 23 0.38 62.42 -49.58
CA ARG A 23 -0.44 62.97 -50.75
C ARG A 23 0.40 63.21 -51.95
N PRO A 24 -0.19 63.80 -53.08
CA PRO A 24 -1.09 63.25 -54.11
C PRO A 24 -0.61 63.56 -55.57
N GLY A 25 -1.28 62.81 -56.53
CA GLY A 25 -1.52 63.26 -57.95
C GLY A 25 -0.42 63.08 -59.00
N PRO A 26 -0.69 63.11 -60.32
CA PRO A 26 -1.86 63.66 -60.97
C PRO A 26 -2.51 62.82 -62.11
N ARG A 27 -3.59 63.37 -62.65
CA ARG A 27 -4.46 63.00 -63.75
C ARG A 27 -3.80 62.49 -65.05
N GLY A 28 -4.36 61.40 -65.59
CA GLY A 28 -4.08 60.90 -66.94
C GLY A 28 -5.29 60.18 -67.53
N SER A 29 -5.94 60.86 -68.39
CA SER A 29 -6.74 60.57 -69.59
C SER A 29 -7.34 59.17 -69.81
N ALA A 30 -8.62 59.17 -70.04
CA ALA A 30 -9.50 58.06 -70.44
C ALA A 30 -9.08 57.37 -71.74
N ARG A 31 -9.18 56.02 -71.70
CA ARG A 31 -9.50 55.26 -72.91
C ARG A 31 -10.45 54.13 -72.50
N LYS A 32 -11.75 54.25 -72.89
CA LYS A 32 -12.74 53.24 -72.85
C LYS A 32 -12.35 52.10 -73.80
N THR A 33 -11.84 51.03 -73.30
CA THR A 33 -11.88 49.76 -74.00
C THR A 33 -12.95 48.90 -73.37
N ARG A 34 -14.00 48.69 -74.11
CA ARG A 34 -15.16 47.81 -73.80
C ARG A 34 -14.64 46.37 -73.88
N LEU A 35 -14.22 45.81 -72.79
CA LEU A 35 -14.00 44.38 -72.70
C LEU A 35 -15.36 43.73 -72.51
N ARG A 36 -15.85 43.11 -73.57
CA ARG A 36 -16.95 42.17 -73.58
C ARG A 36 -16.57 41.02 -72.57
N ARG A 37 -17.17 41.00 -71.42
CA ARG A 37 -17.11 39.86 -70.51
C ARG A 37 -17.96 38.74 -71.11
N GLU A 38 -17.34 37.92 -71.89
CA GLU A 38 -17.87 36.58 -72.20
C GLU A 38 -18.01 35.84 -70.87
N LEU A 39 -19.25 35.79 -70.39
CA LEU A 39 -19.62 34.84 -69.28
C LEU A 39 -19.55 33.42 -69.89
N TRP A 40 -18.40 32.78 -69.76
CA TRP A 40 -18.32 31.36 -69.86
C TRP A 40 -19.12 30.77 -68.69
N ILE A 41 -20.40 30.58 -68.89
CA ILE A 41 -21.17 29.63 -68.09
C ILE A 41 -20.59 28.27 -68.43
N MET A 42 -19.60 27.87 -67.69
CA MET A 42 -19.24 26.42 -67.65
C MET A 42 -20.49 25.69 -67.19
N GLU A 43 -21.22 25.14 -68.11
CA GLU A 43 -22.15 24.05 -67.86
C GLU A 43 -21.31 22.93 -67.22
N THR A 44 -21.18 22.92 -65.90
CA THR A 44 -20.62 21.80 -65.20
C THR A 44 -21.57 20.62 -65.37
N PRO A 45 -21.08 19.55 -65.97
CA PRO A 45 -21.97 18.43 -66.28
C PRO A 45 -22.60 17.94 -64.98
N SER A 46 -23.88 17.58 -65.08
CA SER A 46 -24.79 17.01 -64.07
C SER A 46 -24.23 15.76 -63.32
N LEU A 47 -22.95 15.46 -63.49
CA LEU A 47 -22.22 14.35 -62.85
C LEU A 47 -21.86 14.65 -61.35
N TYR A 48 -21.78 15.91 -60.94
CA TYR A 48 -21.50 16.22 -59.51
C TYR A 48 -22.70 16.00 -58.59
N LEU A 49 -23.91 16.21 -59.10
CA LEU A 49 -25.11 16.00 -58.31
C LEU A 49 -25.29 14.55 -57.83
N PRO A 50 -25.13 13.48 -58.64
CA PRO A 50 -25.20 12.14 -58.15
C PRO A 50 -24.04 11.76 -57.23
N VAL A 51 -22.82 12.33 -57.40
CA VAL A 51 -21.71 12.09 -56.50
C VAL A 51 -21.95 12.75 -55.16
N VAL A 52 -22.48 13.96 -55.08
CA VAL A 52 -22.84 14.65 -53.86
C VAL A 52 -24.01 13.92 -53.16
N ILE A 53 -24.97 13.42 -53.89
CA ILE A 53 -26.06 12.62 -53.35
C ILE A 53 -25.53 11.27 -52.80
N LEU A 54 -24.56 10.64 -53.50
CA LEU A 54 -23.93 9.40 -53.03
C LEU A 54 -23.08 9.65 -51.76
N LEU A 55 -22.39 10.76 -51.67
CA LEU A 55 -21.63 11.17 -50.47
C LEU A 55 -22.54 11.53 -49.28
N MET A 56 -23.72 12.11 -49.53
CA MET A 56 -24.71 12.40 -48.51
C MET A 56 -25.46 11.15 -48.00
N GLN A 57 -25.40 10.05 -48.71
CA GLN A 57 -25.98 8.77 -48.22
C GLN A 57 -25.03 7.99 -47.32
N CYS A 58 -23.78 8.46 -47.13
CA CYS A 58 -22.88 7.90 -46.15
C CYS A 58 -23.36 8.36 -44.74
N SER A 59 -24.40 7.71 -44.24
CA SER A 59 -24.80 7.87 -42.83
C SER A 59 -23.59 7.52 -41.96
N PRO A 60 -23.11 8.39 -41.06
CA PRO A 60 -22.02 8.05 -40.17
C PRO A 60 -22.48 6.87 -39.34
N SER A 61 -21.91 5.69 -39.60
CA SER A 61 -22.15 4.52 -38.76
C SER A 61 -21.59 4.81 -37.38
N ALA A 62 -22.44 4.77 -36.38
CA ALA A 62 -22.03 4.96 -35.01
C ALA A 62 -21.46 3.64 -34.46
N PRO A 63 -20.21 3.64 -33.95
CA PRO A 63 -19.65 2.42 -33.36
C PRO A 63 -20.42 2.03 -32.08
N VAL A 64 -20.36 0.75 -31.71
CA VAL A 64 -20.81 0.31 -30.39
C VAL A 64 -20.10 1.14 -29.31
N THR A 65 -20.87 1.87 -28.53
CA THR A 65 -20.35 2.68 -27.44
C THR A 65 -20.67 2.00 -26.11
N VAL A 66 -19.63 1.83 -25.28
CA VAL A 66 -19.77 1.25 -23.93
C VAL A 66 -19.18 2.21 -22.92
N LEU A 67 -19.97 2.60 -21.94
CA LEU A 67 -19.64 3.61 -20.97
C LEU A 67 -19.85 3.08 -19.54
N THR A 68 -19.11 3.64 -18.61
CA THR A 68 -19.34 3.45 -17.18
C THR A 68 -19.56 4.79 -16.49
N LEU A 69 -20.45 4.82 -15.51
CA LEU A 69 -20.70 6.01 -14.69
C LEU A 69 -19.52 6.31 -13.78
N ARG A 70 -18.81 5.25 -13.31
CA ARG A 70 -17.66 5.35 -12.42
C ARG A 70 -16.63 4.30 -12.79
N SER A 71 -15.48 4.73 -13.29
CA SER A 71 -14.34 3.84 -13.58
C SER A 71 -13.65 3.32 -12.31
N LYS A 72 -13.88 3.97 -11.15
CA LYS A 72 -13.40 3.54 -9.83
C LYS A 72 -14.58 3.48 -8.86
N VAL A 73 -14.80 2.32 -8.28
CA VAL A 73 -15.83 2.06 -7.27
C VAL A 73 -15.14 1.68 -5.98
N GLU A 74 -15.35 2.45 -4.92
CA GLU A 74 -14.85 2.15 -3.58
C GLU A 74 -16.04 1.87 -2.67
N VAL A 75 -16.04 0.71 -2.02
CA VAL A 75 -17.08 0.28 -1.09
C VAL A 75 -16.49 -0.38 0.13
N GLN A 76 -17.18 -0.31 1.26
CA GLN A 76 -16.75 -1.01 2.46
C GLN A 76 -16.99 -2.52 2.32
N GLU A 77 -16.11 -3.32 2.90
CA GLU A 77 -16.26 -4.77 2.94
C GLU A 77 -17.64 -5.18 3.51
N PHE A 78 -18.23 -6.23 2.96
CA PHE A 78 -19.58 -6.74 3.22
C PHE A 78 -20.75 -5.84 2.80
N SER A 79 -20.50 -4.72 2.12
CA SER A 79 -21.53 -3.95 1.42
C SER A 79 -21.68 -4.41 -0.03
N ASP A 80 -22.66 -3.84 -0.74
CA ASP A 80 -22.91 -4.14 -2.14
C ASP A 80 -22.13 -3.17 -3.03
N ALA A 81 -21.59 -3.67 -4.15
CA ALA A 81 -20.87 -2.90 -5.15
C ALA A 81 -21.61 -2.91 -6.48
N VAL A 82 -21.86 -1.72 -7.04
CA VAL A 82 -22.48 -1.54 -8.36
C VAL A 82 -21.41 -1.21 -9.38
N LEU A 83 -21.20 -2.12 -10.34
CA LEU A 83 -20.29 -1.97 -11.48
C LEU A 83 -21.13 -1.53 -12.68
N SER A 84 -21.21 -0.23 -12.93
CA SER A 84 -22.04 0.32 -13.98
C SER A 84 -21.45 0.05 -15.36
N CYS A 85 -22.29 -0.42 -16.26
CA CYS A 85 -22.01 -0.55 -17.67
C CYS A 85 -23.28 -0.17 -18.45
N THR A 86 -23.15 0.80 -19.32
CA THR A 86 -24.21 1.22 -20.25
C THR A 86 -23.68 1.15 -21.66
N PHE A 87 -24.52 0.77 -22.60
CA PHE A 87 -24.10 0.65 -23.99
C PHE A 87 -25.15 1.18 -24.95
N ARG A 88 -24.72 1.48 -26.15
CA ARG A 88 -25.59 1.81 -27.28
C ARG A 88 -25.06 1.05 -28.50
N THR A 89 -25.97 0.35 -29.15
CA THR A 89 -25.77 -0.38 -30.42
C THR A 89 -26.51 0.34 -31.55
N GLU A 90 -26.10 0.15 -32.78
CA GLU A 90 -26.73 0.75 -33.96
C GLU A 90 -27.90 -0.11 -34.48
N LYS A 91 -27.62 -1.37 -34.71
CA LYS A 91 -28.58 -2.34 -35.34
C LYS A 91 -28.92 -3.50 -34.43
N ASP A 92 -27.95 -3.95 -33.64
CA ASP A 92 -28.12 -5.13 -32.81
C ASP A 92 -28.99 -4.80 -31.57
N GLN A 93 -30.18 -5.46 -31.51
CA GLN A 93 -31.12 -5.25 -30.40
C GLN A 93 -30.85 -6.20 -29.22
N ASN A 94 -30.05 -7.26 -29.43
CA ASN A 94 -29.76 -8.28 -28.42
C ASN A 94 -28.24 -8.58 -28.38
N PRO A 95 -27.38 -7.59 -28.10
CA PRO A 95 -25.95 -7.82 -28.06
C PRO A 95 -25.59 -8.75 -26.90
N ARG A 96 -24.52 -9.52 -27.08
CA ARG A 96 -24.00 -10.37 -26.03
C ARG A 96 -23.23 -9.53 -25.01
N ILE A 97 -23.60 -9.68 -23.74
CA ILE A 97 -23.01 -8.98 -22.60
C ILE A 97 -22.10 -9.95 -21.86
N GLU A 98 -20.84 -9.56 -21.65
CA GLU A 98 -19.87 -10.32 -20.87
C GLU A 98 -19.22 -9.41 -19.80
N TRP A 99 -19.01 -10.00 -18.64
CA TRP A 99 -18.19 -9.39 -17.61
C TRP A 99 -17.03 -10.31 -17.26
N LYS A 100 -15.84 -9.74 -17.23
CA LYS A 100 -14.60 -10.44 -16.93
C LYS A 100 -13.88 -9.73 -15.77
N LYS A 101 -13.30 -10.52 -14.88
CA LYS A 101 -12.39 -9.99 -13.84
C LYS A 101 -10.97 -10.25 -14.29
N LYS A 102 -10.15 -9.21 -14.31
CA LYS A 102 -8.71 -9.29 -14.60
C LYS A 102 -7.97 -9.74 -13.35
N GLY A 103 -7.09 -10.70 -13.47
CA GLY A 103 -6.19 -11.22 -12.44
C GLY A 103 -4.92 -11.74 -13.10
N THR A 104 -4.25 -12.73 -12.50
CA THR A 104 -3.20 -13.51 -13.16
C THR A 104 -3.76 -14.18 -14.41
N ASP A 105 -5.01 -14.67 -14.32
CA ASP A 105 -5.80 -15.16 -15.41
C ASP A 105 -7.12 -14.38 -15.49
N VAL A 106 -7.64 -14.19 -16.70
CA VAL A 106 -8.94 -13.57 -16.91
C VAL A 106 -10.03 -14.58 -16.58
N SER A 107 -10.88 -14.25 -15.63
CA SER A 107 -12.02 -15.08 -15.24
C SER A 107 -13.34 -14.44 -15.61
N PHE A 108 -14.28 -15.25 -16.11
CA PHE A 108 -15.64 -14.78 -16.36
C PHE A 108 -16.38 -14.53 -15.03
N VAL A 109 -17.02 -13.37 -14.94
CA VAL A 109 -17.97 -13.00 -13.89
C VAL A 109 -19.38 -13.31 -14.37
N TYR A 110 -19.70 -12.87 -15.60
CA TYR A 110 -20.97 -13.09 -16.26
C TYR A 110 -20.72 -13.45 -17.72
N TYR A 111 -21.28 -14.58 -18.17
CA TYR A 111 -21.12 -15.08 -19.51
C TYR A 111 -22.31 -15.96 -19.87
N ASP A 112 -22.81 -15.82 -21.10
CA ASP A 112 -23.90 -16.62 -21.65
C ASP A 112 -25.16 -16.63 -20.74
N GLY A 113 -25.57 -15.45 -20.28
CA GLY A 113 -26.76 -15.27 -19.45
C GLY A 113 -26.62 -15.68 -17.98
N HIS A 114 -25.44 -16.13 -17.54
CA HIS A 114 -25.25 -16.67 -16.19
C HIS A 114 -24.00 -16.09 -15.51
N PHE A 115 -24.10 -15.89 -14.19
CA PHE A 115 -22.91 -15.62 -13.35
C PHE A 115 -22.09 -16.90 -13.21
N ARG A 116 -20.75 -16.74 -13.03
CA ARG A 116 -19.80 -17.85 -12.98
C ARG A 116 -19.01 -17.83 -11.67
N GLY A 117 -18.70 -19.03 -11.17
CA GLY A 117 -17.83 -19.27 -10.03
C GLY A 117 -18.27 -18.53 -8.76
N PRO A 118 -17.39 -17.74 -8.11
CA PRO A 118 -17.71 -17.11 -6.81
C PRO A 118 -18.80 -16.05 -6.88
N PHE A 119 -19.28 -15.69 -8.07
CA PHE A 119 -20.32 -14.68 -8.27
C PHE A 119 -21.74 -15.26 -8.36
N GLU A 120 -21.85 -16.58 -8.51
CA GLU A 120 -23.12 -17.28 -8.53
C GLU A 120 -23.89 -17.06 -7.21
N GLY A 121 -25.20 -16.80 -7.33
CA GLY A 121 -26.09 -16.59 -6.17
C GLY A 121 -25.90 -15.30 -5.38
N ARG A 122 -24.82 -14.53 -5.62
CA ARG A 122 -24.57 -13.25 -4.92
C ARG A 122 -24.40 -12.04 -5.84
N ALA A 123 -24.59 -12.22 -7.12
CA ALA A 123 -24.55 -11.15 -8.09
C ALA A 123 -25.90 -11.03 -8.82
N ALA A 124 -26.24 -9.83 -9.27
CA ALA A 124 -27.40 -9.53 -10.09
C ALA A 124 -26.97 -8.64 -11.25
N ILE A 125 -27.69 -8.73 -12.38
CA ILE A 125 -27.48 -7.89 -13.55
C ILE A 125 -28.78 -7.20 -13.93
N GLU A 126 -28.67 -5.90 -14.24
CA GLU A 126 -29.75 -5.09 -14.77
C GLU A 126 -29.23 -4.34 -16.00
N GLY A 127 -29.80 -4.64 -17.19
CA GLY A 127 -29.18 -4.26 -18.45
C GLY A 127 -27.77 -4.87 -18.54
N ALA A 128 -26.71 -4.05 -18.60
CA ALA A 128 -25.34 -4.50 -18.51
C ALA A 128 -24.65 -4.18 -17.18
N THR A 129 -25.35 -3.50 -16.26
CA THR A 129 -24.82 -3.14 -14.93
C THR A 129 -24.89 -4.32 -13.98
N VAL A 130 -23.76 -4.65 -13.35
CA VAL A 130 -23.65 -5.74 -12.39
C VAL A 130 -23.61 -5.20 -10.96
N THR A 131 -24.42 -5.79 -10.07
CA THR A 131 -24.38 -5.57 -8.63
C THR A 131 -23.82 -6.80 -7.94
N LEU A 132 -22.67 -6.64 -7.26
CA LEU A 132 -22.06 -7.68 -6.43
C LEU A 132 -22.49 -7.46 -4.98
N ARG A 133 -23.11 -8.46 -4.35
CA ARG A 133 -23.57 -8.38 -2.97
C ARG A 133 -22.48 -8.83 -2.00
N LYS A 134 -22.41 -8.15 -0.83
CA LYS A 134 -21.52 -8.49 0.29
C LYS A 134 -20.07 -8.71 -0.16
N VAL A 135 -19.51 -7.73 -0.85
CA VAL A 135 -18.16 -7.83 -1.40
C VAL A 135 -17.11 -7.99 -0.30
N THR A 136 -16.07 -8.74 -0.61
CA THR A 136 -14.91 -9.00 0.22
C THR A 136 -13.64 -8.52 -0.46
N GLN A 137 -12.50 -8.52 0.24
CA GLN A 137 -11.20 -8.18 -0.34
C GLN A 137 -10.87 -9.02 -1.59
N LYS A 138 -11.36 -10.27 -1.65
CA LYS A 138 -11.16 -11.16 -2.81
C LYS A 138 -11.85 -10.64 -4.07
N ASP A 139 -12.87 -9.80 -3.91
CA ASP A 139 -13.60 -9.22 -5.03
C ASP A 139 -12.92 -7.97 -5.58
N ALA A 140 -12.02 -7.34 -4.83
CA ALA A 140 -11.23 -6.20 -5.32
C ALA A 140 -10.48 -6.57 -6.61
N GLY A 141 -10.36 -5.61 -7.52
CA GLY A 141 -9.66 -5.78 -8.79
C GLY A 141 -10.29 -5.01 -9.94
N GLU A 142 -9.79 -5.25 -11.14
CA GLU A 142 -10.29 -4.64 -12.37
C GLU A 142 -11.29 -5.56 -13.05
N TYR A 143 -12.44 -5.00 -13.38
CA TYR A 143 -13.52 -5.67 -14.10
C TYR A 143 -13.70 -5.02 -15.45
N ARG A 144 -13.95 -5.84 -16.49
CA ARG A 144 -14.21 -5.40 -17.83
C ARG A 144 -15.63 -5.82 -18.23
N CYS A 145 -16.40 -4.84 -18.68
CA CYS A 145 -17.66 -5.06 -19.38
C CYS A 145 -17.37 -5.06 -20.88
N GLU A 146 -17.76 -6.13 -21.57
CA GLU A 146 -17.63 -6.29 -23.02
C GLU A 146 -19.02 -6.47 -23.62
N ILE A 147 -19.31 -5.73 -24.69
CA ILE A 147 -20.56 -5.79 -25.45
C ILE A 147 -20.22 -6.21 -26.88
N SER A 148 -20.72 -7.38 -27.28
CA SER A 148 -20.55 -7.89 -28.64
C SER A 148 -21.85 -7.77 -29.40
N ALA A 149 -21.86 -6.93 -30.42
CA ALA A 149 -23.01 -6.60 -31.30
C ALA A 149 -22.68 -6.98 -32.75
N PRO A 150 -22.79 -8.27 -33.14
CA PRO A 150 -22.35 -8.76 -34.42
C PRO A 150 -23.08 -8.19 -35.63
N LEU A 151 -24.23 -7.56 -35.44
CA LEU A 151 -24.99 -6.88 -36.52
C LEU A 151 -24.54 -5.45 -36.77
N ASP A 152 -23.75 -4.87 -35.89
CA ASP A 152 -23.18 -3.52 -36.00
C ASP A 152 -21.88 -3.53 -36.82
N LEU A 153 -21.52 -2.39 -37.41
CA LEU A 153 -20.28 -2.25 -38.16
C LEU A 153 -19.03 -2.42 -37.27
N VAL A 154 -19.06 -1.83 -36.08
CA VAL A 154 -18.08 -2.09 -35.02
C VAL A 154 -18.73 -3.04 -34.04
N THR A 155 -18.28 -4.29 -34.06
CA THR A 155 -18.95 -5.41 -33.40
C THR A 155 -18.64 -5.56 -31.92
N LEU A 156 -17.62 -4.84 -31.40
CA LEU A 156 -17.15 -4.97 -30.01
C LEU A 156 -16.93 -3.61 -29.37
N GLY A 157 -17.47 -3.43 -28.18
CA GLY A 157 -17.19 -2.31 -27.30
C GLY A 157 -16.84 -2.79 -25.88
N GLU A 158 -16.00 -2.06 -25.18
CA GLU A 158 -15.60 -2.43 -23.83
C GLU A 158 -15.39 -1.22 -22.92
N THR A 159 -15.55 -1.42 -21.62
CA THR A 159 -15.16 -0.46 -20.57
C THR A 159 -14.66 -1.17 -19.32
N ASN A 160 -13.78 -0.50 -18.57
CA ASN A 160 -13.19 -1.06 -17.37
C ASN A 160 -13.71 -0.35 -16.12
N VAL A 161 -13.93 -1.11 -15.05
CA VAL A 161 -14.30 -0.63 -13.71
C VAL A 161 -13.36 -1.25 -12.70
N THR A 162 -12.69 -0.41 -11.91
CA THR A 162 -11.84 -0.87 -10.80
C THR A 162 -12.66 -0.87 -9.51
N LEU A 163 -12.81 -2.04 -8.91
CA LEU A 163 -13.43 -2.19 -7.59
C LEU A 163 -12.35 -2.22 -6.51
N LYS A 164 -12.46 -1.31 -5.55
CA LYS A 164 -11.65 -1.28 -4.34
C LYS A 164 -12.54 -1.53 -3.13
N VAL A 165 -12.20 -2.57 -2.37
CA VAL A 165 -12.91 -2.93 -1.15
C VAL A 165 -12.15 -2.36 0.03
N LEU A 166 -12.84 -1.48 0.78
CA LEU A 166 -12.28 -0.79 1.94
C LEU A 166 -12.55 -1.62 3.19
N VAL A 167 -11.52 -1.79 4.01
CA VAL A 167 -11.59 -2.59 5.23
C VAL A 167 -11.32 -1.70 6.44
N PRO A 168 -12.27 -1.61 7.40
CA PRO A 168 -12.05 -0.85 8.62
C PRO A 168 -10.96 -1.48 9.49
N PRO A 169 -10.30 -0.68 10.36
CA PRO A 169 -9.31 -1.21 11.28
C PRO A 169 -9.90 -2.29 12.18
N GLN A 170 -9.11 -3.35 12.40
CA GLN A 170 -9.34 -4.33 13.46
C GLN A 170 -8.69 -3.82 14.76
N THR A 171 -8.96 -4.50 15.87
CA THR A 171 -8.26 -4.20 17.13
C THR A 171 -6.77 -4.43 16.93
N PRO A 172 -5.93 -3.37 16.99
CA PRO A 172 -4.51 -3.50 16.73
C PRO A 172 -3.80 -4.29 17.82
N SER A 173 -2.72 -4.98 17.45
CA SER A 173 -1.80 -5.57 18.42
C SER A 173 -0.87 -4.47 18.96
N CYS A 174 -0.72 -4.43 20.29
CA CYS A 174 0.18 -3.51 20.98
C CYS A 174 1.31 -4.30 21.65
N GLU A 175 2.54 -4.03 21.23
CA GLU A 175 3.77 -4.54 21.84
C GLU A 175 4.30 -3.46 22.80
N ILE A 176 4.11 -3.67 24.08
CA ILE A 176 4.48 -2.73 25.16
C ILE A 176 5.27 -3.53 26.17
N PRO A 177 6.54 -3.20 26.48
CA PRO A 177 7.31 -3.87 27.52
C PRO A 177 6.67 -3.62 28.89
N SER A 178 6.74 -4.60 29.77
CA SER A 178 6.21 -4.48 31.14
C SER A 178 7.07 -3.57 32.01
N SER A 179 8.37 -3.53 31.77
CA SER A 179 9.31 -2.66 32.49
C SER A 179 10.46 -2.19 31.58
N ALA A 180 11.08 -1.09 31.98
CA ALA A 180 12.30 -0.57 31.38
C ALA A 180 13.14 0.17 32.43
N VAL A 181 14.42 0.39 32.12
CA VAL A 181 15.36 1.04 33.03
C VAL A 181 15.44 2.52 32.69
N THR A 182 15.46 3.39 33.71
CA THR A 182 15.64 4.83 33.57
C THR A 182 16.83 5.17 32.65
N GLY A 183 16.60 6.08 31.69
CA GLY A 183 17.61 6.51 30.71
C GLY A 183 17.75 5.60 29.48
N SER A 184 17.08 4.44 29.45
CA SER A 184 17.11 3.57 28.28
C SER A 184 16.19 4.07 27.15
N VAL A 185 16.52 3.64 25.90
CA VAL A 185 15.66 3.83 24.73
C VAL A 185 14.59 2.74 24.73
N VAL A 186 13.32 3.13 24.60
CA VAL A 186 12.21 2.18 24.59
C VAL A 186 11.32 2.42 23.37
N GLN A 187 10.95 1.35 22.66
CA GLN A 187 10.02 1.39 21.54
C GLN A 187 8.77 0.59 21.88
N LEU A 188 7.62 1.21 21.72
CA LEU A 188 6.31 0.57 21.72
C LEU A 188 5.83 0.46 20.27
N ARG A 189 5.17 -0.65 19.94
CA ARG A 189 4.73 -0.91 18.57
C ARG A 189 3.25 -1.24 18.53
N CYS A 190 2.59 -0.67 17.54
CA CYS A 190 1.17 -0.88 17.26
C CYS A 190 1.00 -1.32 15.82
N ARG A 191 0.23 -2.40 15.60
CA ARG A 191 0.05 -2.96 14.25
C ARG A 191 -1.38 -3.41 14.00
N ASP A 192 -1.93 -2.94 12.90
CA ASP A 192 -3.09 -3.51 12.22
C ASP A 192 -2.65 -3.94 10.82
N ARG A 193 -2.93 -5.20 10.47
CA ARG A 193 -2.48 -5.80 9.19
C ARG A 193 -3.58 -5.93 8.16
N GLN A 194 -4.82 -5.63 8.51
CA GLN A 194 -5.99 -5.97 7.68
C GLN A 194 -6.68 -4.76 7.08
N SER A 195 -6.49 -3.57 7.64
CA SER A 195 -7.17 -2.38 7.16
C SER A 195 -6.74 -1.94 5.77
N ILE A 196 -7.72 -1.53 4.97
CA ILE A 196 -7.54 -0.98 3.62
C ILE A 196 -8.35 0.31 3.49
N PRO A 197 -7.72 1.46 3.26
CA PRO A 197 -6.27 1.70 3.25
C PRO A 197 -5.57 1.39 4.59
N PRO A 198 -4.22 1.31 4.60
CA PRO A 198 -3.48 1.09 5.84
C PRO A 198 -3.84 2.10 6.93
N ALA A 199 -3.91 1.64 8.18
CA ALA A 199 -4.26 2.49 9.32
C ALA A 199 -3.15 3.48 9.66
N THR A 200 -3.55 4.60 10.24
CA THR A 200 -2.69 5.51 10.99
C THR A 200 -2.92 5.29 12.48
N TYR A 201 -1.87 5.57 13.29
CA TYR A 201 -1.84 5.22 14.68
C TYR A 201 -1.66 6.45 15.58
N SER A 202 -2.38 6.45 16.70
CA SER A 202 -2.25 7.45 17.77
C SER A 202 -2.06 6.75 19.11
N TRP A 203 -1.13 7.26 19.92
CA TRP A 203 -0.82 6.69 21.22
C TRP A 203 -1.42 7.48 22.37
N PHE A 204 -1.78 6.77 23.42
CA PHE A 204 -2.34 7.30 24.66
C PHE A 204 -1.58 6.73 25.85
N LYS A 205 -1.32 7.59 26.83
CA LYS A 205 -0.82 7.22 28.16
C LYS A 205 -1.90 7.57 29.19
N ASP A 206 -2.32 6.63 29.99
CA ASP A 206 -3.35 6.80 31.02
C ASP A 206 -4.62 7.52 30.50
N SER A 207 -5.01 7.17 29.26
CA SER A 207 -6.15 7.73 28.50
C SER A 207 -5.93 9.17 27.98
N ILE A 208 -4.76 9.77 28.18
CA ILE A 208 -4.39 11.07 27.64
C ILE A 208 -3.65 10.87 26.31
N PRO A 209 -4.05 11.55 25.22
CA PRO A 209 -3.36 11.43 23.94
C PRO A 209 -1.94 11.99 24.02
N LEU A 210 -0.97 11.23 23.51
CA LEU A 210 0.41 11.66 23.39
C LEU A 210 0.58 12.57 22.17
N ASN A 211 0.97 13.84 22.43
CA ASN A 211 1.20 14.81 21.36
C ASN A 211 2.71 15.00 21.12
N PRO A 212 3.27 14.48 20.00
CA PRO A 212 4.71 14.59 19.72
C PRO A 212 5.16 16.03 19.36
N ARG A 213 4.21 16.97 19.20
CA ARG A 213 4.50 18.36 18.88
C ARG A 213 4.67 19.25 20.12
N GLN A 214 4.60 18.69 21.32
CA GLN A 214 4.88 19.45 22.54
C GLN A 214 6.36 19.85 22.61
N PRO A 215 6.69 21.06 23.07
CA PRO A 215 8.07 21.57 23.07
C PRO A 215 9.06 20.72 23.85
N ASN A 216 8.59 19.97 24.87
CA ASN A 216 9.41 19.15 25.76
C ASN A 216 9.12 17.62 25.58
N ALA A 217 8.63 17.21 24.41
CA ALA A 217 8.36 15.78 24.17
C ALA A 217 9.66 14.98 24.18
N THR A 218 9.76 14.02 25.11
CA THR A 218 10.88 13.07 25.24
C THR A 218 10.74 11.87 24.31
N PHE A 219 9.66 11.84 23.52
CA PHE A 219 9.27 10.74 22.66
C PHE A 219 8.99 11.19 21.21
N ILE A 220 9.04 10.25 20.29
CA ILE A 220 8.68 10.42 18.88
C ILE A 220 7.57 9.42 18.55
N VAL A 221 6.53 9.88 17.82
CA VAL A 221 5.47 9.01 17.31
C VAL A 221 5.52 9.00 15.79
N ASN A 222 5.65 7.82 15.22
CA ASN A 222 5.44 7.62 13.78
C ASN A 222 4.03 7.06 13.56
N ALA A 223 3.13 7.94 13.12
CA ALA A 223 1.73 7.58 12.91
C ALA A 223 1.49 6.55 11.80
N TYR A 224 2.42 6.36 10.87
CA TYR A 224 2.28 5.39 9.77
C TYR A 224 2.82 4.01 10.11
N THR A 225 3.91 3.95 10.88
CA THR A 225 4.51 2.68 11.31
C THR A 225 3.94 2.16 12.63
N GLY A 226 3.22 3.02 13.37
CA GLY A 226 2.67 2.69 14.68
C GLY A 226 3.72 2.64 15.81
N VAL A 227 4.93 3.17 15.58
CA VAL A 227 6.00 3.17 16.57
C VAL A 227 5.92 4.42 17.43
N LEU A 228 5.92 4.23 18.75
CA LEU A 228 6.20 5.23 19.77
C LEU A 228 7.58 4.93 20.34
N GLU A 229 8.52 5.87 20.21
CA GLU A 229 9.90 5.73 20.68
C GLU A 229 10.22 6.79 21.73
N PHE A 230 10.68 6.36 22.88
CA PHE A 230 11.27 7.19 23.93
C PHE A 230 12.80 7.22 23.73
N LYS A 231 13.37 8.40 23.69
CA LYS A 231 14.84 8.58 23.58
C LYS A 231 15.58 8.22 24.85
N ALA A 232 14.98 8.51 26.01
CA ALA A 232 15.45 8.16 27.34
C ALA A 232 14.23 8.17 28.26
N VAL A 233 13.80 7.00 28.73
CA VAL A 233 12.66 6.91 29.65
C VAL A 233 12.99 7.43 31.04
N ALA A 234 12.03 8.07 31.68
CA ALA A 234 12.09 8.55 33.05
C ALA A 234 10.93 7.91 33.87
N LYS A 235 10.97 8.06 35.19
CA LYS A 235 9.92 7.50 36.08
C LYS A 235 8.53 8.01 35.73
N GLU A 236 8.46 9.24 35.25
CA GLU A 236 7.24 9.92 34.80
C GLU A 236 6.62 9.23 33.59
N ASP A 237 7.39 8.42 32.84
CA ASP A 237 6.89 7.62 31.71
C ASP A 237 6.23 6.31 32.16
N THR A 238 6.29 5.95 33.44
CA THR A 238 5.48 4.87 33.99
C THR A 238 4.00 5.16 33.76
N GLY A 239 3.25 4.19 33.23
CA GLY A 239 1.83 4.34 32.96
C GLY A 239 1.26 3.26 32.06
N ARG A 240 -0.04 3.33 31.77
CA ARG A 240 -0.72 2.42 30.87
C ARG A 240 -0.78 3.00 29.47
N TYR A 241 -0.21 2.29 28.52
CA TYR A 241 -0.16 2.71 27.12
C TYR A 241 -1.20 1.98 26.28
N ARG A 242 -1.86 2.71 25.39
CA ARG A 242 -2.83 2.22 24.42
C ARG A 242 -2.59 2.84 23.06
N CYS A 243 -2.92 2.11 22.01
CA CYS A 243 -2.83 2.60 20.64
C CYS A 243 -4.20 2.54 19.95
N LEU A 244 -4.54 3.59 19.24
CA LEU A 244 -5.72 3.72 18.40
C LEU A 244 -5.32 3.62 16.94
N ALA A 245 -5.92 2.69 16.20
CA ALA A 245 -5.79 2.56 14.75
C ALA A 245 -7.00 3.17 14.03
N SER A 246 -6.76 3.97 13.00
CA SER A 246 -7.79 4.61 12.18
C SER A 246 -7.34 4.72 10.72
N ASN A 247 -8.25 4.46 9.77
CA ASN A 247 -8.00 4.64 8.35
C ASN A 247 -9.10 5.44 7.63
N GLY A 248 -9.99 6.08 8.39
CA GLY A 248 -11.14 6.80 7.84
C GLY A 248 -12.29 5.91 7.37
N VAL A 249 -12.15 4.58 7.49
CA VAL A 249 -13.20 3.60 7.14
C VAL A 249 -13.73 2.96 8.42
N GLY A 250 -15.05 3.11 8.65
CA GLY A 250 -15.69 2.60 9.86
C GLY A 250 -15.22 3.29 11.14
N LYS A 251 -15.32 2.59 12.27
CA LYS A 251 -14.95 3.13 13.58
C LYS A 251 -13.48 2.81 13.89
N PRO A 252 -12.70 3.77 14.40
CA PRO A 252 -11.37 3.49 14.92
C PRO A 252 -11.37 2.41 16.00
N LYS A 253 -10.29 1.62 16.09
CA LYS A 253 -10.14 0.53 17.06
C LYS A 253 -8.92 0.76 17.94
N MET A 254 -9.05 0.46 19.23
CA MET A 254 -8.01 0.65 20.22
C MET A 254 -7.62 -0.70 20.82
N CYS A 255 -6.32 -0.93 21.07
CA CYS A 255 -5.87 -2.09 21.84
C CYS A 255 -6.22 -1.93 23.32
N GLU A 256 -6.27 -3.04 24.05
CA GLU A 256 -6.50 -3.01 25.51
C GLU A 256 -5.39 -2.27 26.25
N GLY A 257 -4.16 -2.33 25.72
CA GLY A 257 -2.99 -1.70 26.27
C GLY A 257 -2.41 -2.44 27.48
N ASN A 258 -1.15 -2.10 27.77
CA ASN A 258 -0.41 -2.65 28.90
C ASN A 258 0.24 -1.54 29.72
N SER A 259 0.53 -1.83 31.00
CA SER A 259 1.31 -0.95 31.86
C SER A 259 2.80 -1.19 31.63
N MET A 260 3.55 -0.11 31.56
CA MET A 260 5.01 -0.09 31.52
C MET A 260 5.50 0.61 32.78
N THR A 261 6.37 -0.06 33.56
CA THR A 261 6.99 0.50 34.78
C THR A 261 8.44 0.86 34.50
N ILE A 262 8.85 2.05 34.90
CA ILE A 262 10.24 2.48 34.76
C ILE A 262 10.94 2.35 36.12
N GLU A 263 12.02 1.53 36.13
CA GLU A 263 12.81 1.22 37.32
C GLU A 263 14.21 1.81 37.22
N ASP A 264 14.77 2.18 38.35
CA ASP A 264 16.16 2.62 38.40
C ASP A 264 17.11 1.42 38.32
N VAL A 265 18.31 1.63 37.82
CA VAL A 265 19.40 0.65 37.88
C VAL A 265 19.70 0.37 39.34
N ASN A 266 19.57 -0.88 39.77
CA ASN A 266 19.97 -1.24 41.14
C ASN A 266 21.52 -1.25 41.23
N VAL A 267 22.04 -0.10 41.66
CA VAL A 267 23.51 0.14 41.77
C VAL A 267 24.15 -0.89 42.68
N ALA A 268 23.45 -1.34 43.75
CA ALA A 268 23.99 -2.37 44.65
C ALA A 268 24.28 -3.69 43.92
N VAL A 269 23.36 -4.13 43.05
CA VAL A 269 23.55 -5.37 42.24
C VAL A 269 24.74 -5.20 41.28
N VAL A 270 24.82 -4.04 40.61
CA VAL A 270 25.92 -3.74 39.68
C VAL A 270 27.26 -3.78 40.40
N VAL A 271 27.37 -3.10 41.54
CA VAL A 271 28.60 -3.07 42.37
C VAL A 271 28.96 -4.48 42.83
N THR A 272 27.96 -5.27 43.31
CA THR A 272 28.19 -6.68 43.72
C THR A 272 28.76 -7.53 42.58
N VAL A 273 28.16 -7.44 41.41
CA VAL A 273 28.63 -8.19 40.23
C VAL A 273 30.06 -7.79 39.85
N VAL A 274 30.35 -6.49 39.80
CA VAL A 274 31.69 -5.98 39.50
C VAL A 274 32.70 -6.47 40.53
N VAL A 275 32.41 -6.42 41.83
CA VAL A 275 33.30 -6.90 42.90
C VAL A 275 33.53 -8.39 42.77
N VAL A 276 32.52 -9.20 42.52
CA VAL A 276 32.65 -10.64 42.32
C VAL A 276 33.54 -10.94 41.11
N CYS A 277 33.28 -10.27 39.99
CA CYS A 277 34.13 -10.44 38.78
C CYS A 277 35.61 -10.09 39.05
N LEU A 278 35.87 -8.99 39.76
CA LEU A 278 37.23 -8.61 40.12
C LEU A 278 37.89 -9.65 41.03
N LEU A 279 37.17 -10.18 42.01
CA LEU A 279 37.69 -11.27 42.87
C LEU A 279 38.00 -12.52 42.10
N VAL A 280 37.15 -12.93 41.16
CA VAL A 280 37.39 -14.09 40.29
C VAL A 280 38.66 -13.89 39.44
N VAL A 281 38.83 -12.69 38.87
CA VAL A 281 40.01 -12.33 38.08
C VAL A 281 41.27 -12.36 38.96
N ILE A 282 41.25 -11.76 40.14
CA ILE A 282 42.38 -11.76 41.09
C ILE A 282 42.72 -13.17 41.52
N CYS A 283 41.73 -13.99 41.91
CA CYS A 283 41.94 -15.38 42.30
C CYS A 283 42.47 -16.23 41.13
N GLY A 284 41.93 -16.02 39.91
CA GLY A 284 42.41 -16.71 38.69
C GLY A 284 43.85 -16.33 38.34
N CYS A 285 44.16 -15.04 38.34
CA CYS A 285 45.53 -14.56 38.08
C CYS A 285 46.49 -15.00 39.19
N GLY A 286 46.06 -14.89 40.48
CA GLY A 286 46.86 -15.35 41.61
C GLY A 286 47.15 -16.85 41.56
N GLY A 287 46.14 -17.67 41.30
CA GLY A 287 46.25 -19.11 41.13
C GLY A 287 47.19 -19.49 39.94
N PHE A 288 47.05 -18.77 38.83
CA PHE A 288 47.92 -18.96 37.66
C PHE A 288 49.39 -18.61 37.96
N LEU A 289 49.64 -17.50 38.66
CA LEU A 289 50.99 -17.10 39.07
C LEU A 289 51.60 -18.09 40.06
N LEU A 290 50.84 -18.58 41.05
CA LEU A 290 51.29 -19.61 41.99
C LEU A 290 51.58 -20.93 41.29
N HIS A 291 50.76 -21.33 40.32
CA HIS A 291 51.01 -22.50 39.50
C HIS A 291 52.29 -22.34 38.64
N ARG A 292 52.43 -21.16 38.00
CA ARG A 292 53.60 -20.84 37.17
C ARG A 292 54.89 -20.79 38.00
N ASN A 293 54.85 -20.33 39.25
CA ASN A 293 55.97 -20.25 40.17
C ASN A 293 56.27 -21.58 40.90
N GLY A 294 55.59 -22.68 40.55
CA GLY A 294 55.89 -24.01 41.04
C GLY A 294 55.42 -24.29 42.48
N PHE A 295 54.58 -23.43 43.07
CA PHE A 295 54.11 -23.57 44.46
C PHE A 295 53.26 -24.83 44.66
N PHE A 296 52.69 -25.39 43.60
CA PHE A 296 51.89 -26.61 43.59
C PHE A 296 52.64 -27.82 43.00
N SER A 297 54.00 -27.82 43.00
CA SER A 297 54.74 -29.04 42.67
C SER A 297 54.46 -30.09 43.72
N PRO A 298 53.92 -31.27 43.40
CA PRO A 298 53.80 -32.35 44.37
C PRO A 298 55.16 -32.77 44.81
N GLY A 299 55.45 -32.58 46.13
CA GLY A 299 56.72 -33.04 46.73
C GLY A 299 56.93 -34.53 46.48
N HIS A 300 58.09 -34.86 45.90
CA HIS A 300 58.53 -36.23 45.77
C HIS A 300 58.59 -36.86 47.16
N ARG A 301 57.53 -37.60 47.54
CA ARG A 301 57.67 -38.60 48.62
C ARG A 301 58.53 -39.74 48.12
N GLY A 302 59.61 -40.01 48.87
CA GLY A 302 60.58 -41.02 48.58
C GLY A 302 60.03 -42.42 48.31
N ARG A 303 60.52 -42.98 47.25
CA ARG A 303 60.19 -44.30 46.77
C ARG A 303 60.78 -45.36 47.75
N SER A 304 59.97 -45.88 48.66
CA SER A 304 60.29 -47.14 49.35
C SER A 304 60.04 -48.31 48.40
N ASN A 305 61.05 -49.02 48.06
CA ASN A 305 60.97 -50.25 47.29
C ASN A 305 60.22 -51.33 48.12
N VAL A 306 59.01 -51.62 47.70
CA VAL A 306 58.25 -52.78 48.14
C VAL A 306 58.26 -53.76 46.97
N ASN A 307 58.89 -54.94 47.17
CA ASN A 307 58.86 -56.03 46.22
C ASN A 307 57.49 -56.56 46.07
N TYR A 308 56.91 -56.41 44.87
CA TYR A 308 55.62 -56.91 44.52
C TYR A 308 55.67 -58.29 43.94
N ILE A 309 55.03 -59.28 44.59
CA ILE A 309 54.77 -60.63 44.09
C ILE A 309 53.40 -60.61 43.41
N PRO A 310 53.29 -61.02 42.13
CA PRO A 310 51.99 -61.02 41.46
C PRO A 310 51.14 -62.24 41.86
N PRO A 311 49.81 -62.05 42.07
CA PRO A 311 48.87 -63.17 42.22
C PRO A 311 48.44 -63.75 40.87
N PRO A 312 47.93 -65.01 40.83
CA PRO A 312 47.63 -65.74 39.62
C PRO A 312 46.41 -65.16 38.88
N GLN A 313 46.42 -65.24 37.54
CA GLN A 313 45.33 -64.83 36.66
C GLN A 313 44.16 -65.79 36.79
N GLU A 314 43.01 -65.25 37.03
CA GLU A 314 41.71 -65.94 36.90
C GLU A 314 40.98 -65.39 35.67
N HIS A 315 40.69 -66.27 34.72
CA HIS A 315 39.91 -66.00 33.51
C HIS A 315 38.46 -65.73 33.91
N GLN A 316 37.88 -64.59 33.51
CA GLN A 316 36.46 -64.42 33.47
C GLN A 316 36.01 -63.83 32.13
N ASP A 317 35.12 -64.61 31.50
CA ASP A 317 34.49 -64.35 30.26
C ASP A 317 33.57 -63.12 30.33
N PHE A 318 33.69 -62.22 29.33
CA PHE A 318 32.76 -61.12 29.13
C PHE A 318 31.61 -61.55 28.25
N LYS A 319 30.39 -61.55 28.84
CA LYS A 319 29.11 -61.55 28.08
C LYS A 319 28.74 -60.15 27.66
N HIS A 320 28.62 -59.95 26.36
CA HIS A 320 28.01 -58.81 25.76
C HIS A 320 26.51 -58.73 26.07
N THR A 321 26.07 -57.60 26.60
CA THR A 321 24.67 -57.24 26.59
C THR A 321 24.48 -55.96 25.80
N GLN A 322 23.86 -56.06 24.63
CA GLN A 322 23.36 -54.93 23.88
C GLN A 322 22.05 -54.46 24.48
N SER A 323 21.97 -53.18 24.82
CA SER A 323 20.70 -52.52 25.08
C SER A 323 20.33 -51.63 23.88
N PHE A 324 19.23 -51.97 23.26
CA PHE A 324 18.57 -51.11 22.30
C PHE A 324 17.73 -50.07 23.05
N MET A 325 17.85 -48.80 22.64
CA MET A 325 16.87 -47.79 22.98
C MET A 325 15.86 -47.66 21.85
N LEU A 326 14.61 -47.59 22.27
CA LEU A 326 13.47 -47.06 21.54
C LEU A 326 13.37 -45.57 21.81
#